data_5cd75a140fb2487c695b3963bc06473e
#
_entry.id   5cd75a140fb2487c695b3963bc06473e
#
_cell.length_a   1.000
_cell.length_b   1.000
_cell.length_c   1.000
_cell.angle_alpha   90.00
_cell.angle_beta   90.00
_cell.angle_gamma   90.00
#
_symmetry.space_group_name_H-M   'P 1'
#
loop_
_entity.id
_entity.type
_entity.pdbx_description
1 polymer ?
#
loop_
_entity_poly.entity_id
_entity_poly.type
_entity_poly.pdbx_seq_one_letter_code
_entity_poly.pdbx_strand_id
1 'polypeptide(L)'
;MHRRRRPALLLTAAIAAAAPLLTACGNDAHPGAAAVVGDQRITVSQLENRVDEVRAAQRAAVPDDTQYQQVLAQTGTLTRDTLHGMVLDQVLHRAAQDAGVTVTRKEVQAMRAGLEEQAGGPKQLETAWLQQYGVAPERLDENLRLQLEAQKLAGSLGTDTSRPEFWQALSKASAKLDVDLNPRYGAWDVRKSSRVNAETPWLREITAARSQETA
;
A
#
# COMPACT_ATOMS: atom_id res chain seq x y z
N MET A 1 -76.47 -37.65 24.19
CA MET A 1 -75.49 -37.19 23.19
C MET A 1 -74.58 -36.16 23.82
N HIS A 2 -73.39 -36.60 24.36
CA HIS A 2 -72.45 -35.74 25.04
C HIS A 2 -71.19 -35.64 24.22
N ARG A 3 -70.96 -34.47 23.65
CA ARG A 3 -69.69 -34.12 22.99
C ARG A 3 -68.70 -33.62 24.04
N ARG A 4 -67.71 -34.42 24.33
CA ARG A 4 -66.57 -34.02 25.15
C ARG A 4 -65.61 -33.16 24.32
N ARG A 5 -65.42 -31.91 24.70
CA ARG A 5 -64.37 -31.02 24.19
C ARG A 5 -63.06 -31.34 24.91
N ARG A 6 -62.05 -31.64 24.17
CA ARG A 6 -60.67 -31.79 24.68
C ARG A 6 -59.97 -30.44 24.53
N PRO A 7 -59.36 -29.86 25.59
CA PRO A 7 -58.52 -28.71 25.41
C PRO A 7 -57.16 -29.12 24.82
N ALA A 8 -56.76 -28.49 23.72
CA ALA A 8 -55.40 -28.62 23.18
C ALA A 8 -54.43 -27.79 24.02
N LEU A 9 -53.50 -28.45 24.62
CA LEU A 9 -52.36 -27.83 25.28
C LEU A 9 -51.39 -27.30 24.22
N LEU A 10 -51.32 -25.96 24.07
CA LEU A 10 -50.31 -25.30 23.28
C LEU A 10 -49.00 -25.30 24.08
N LEU A 11 -48.08 -26.18 23.73
CA LEU A 11 -46.67 -26.08 24.15
C LEU A 11 -46.00 -25.00 23.31
N THR A 12 -45.84 -23.80 23.87
CA THR A 12 -44.97 -22.76 23.34
C THR A 12 -43.52 -23.12 23.69
N ALA A 13 -42.82 -23.72 22.73
CA ALA A 13 -41.39 -23.86 22.83
C ALA A 13 -40.71 -22.50 22.61
N ALA A 14 -40.28 -21.88 23.70
CA ALA A 14 -39.38 -20.71 23.63
C ALA A 14 -38.03 -21.15 23.14
N ILE A 15 -37.78 -20.99 21.85
CA ILE A 15 -36.43 -21.12 21.28
C ILE A 15 -35.70 -19.82 21.66
N ALA A 16 -34.92 -19.86 22.74
CA ALA A 16 -33.92 -18.85 23.06
C ALA A 16 -32.86 -18.91 21.98
N ALA A 17 -32.94 -18.00 20.99
CA ALA A 17 -31.89 -17.77 20.02
C ALA A 17 -30.71 -17.15 20.79
N ALA A 18 -29.77 -17.99 21.21
CA ALA A 18 -28.43 -17.57 21.60
C ALA A 18 -27.74 -17.08 20.34
N ALA A 19 -27.91 -15.79 20.01
CA ALA A 19 -27.06 -15.12 19.05
C ALA A 19 -25.64 -15.13 19.64
N PRO A 20 -24.65 -15.76 19.02
CA PRO A 20 -23.28 -15.57 19.44
C PRO A 20 -22.93 -14.12 19.19
N LEU A 21 -22.77 -13.36 20.26
CA LEU A 21 -22.11 -12.06 20.24
C LEU A 21 -20.65 -12.30 19.87
N LEU A 22 -20.39 -12.50 18.58
CA LEU A 22 -19.09 -12.30 17.99
C LEU A 22 -18.85 -10.79 17.95
N THR A 23 -18.73 -10.19 19.13
CA THR A 23 -18.01 -8.93 19.26
C THR A 23 -16.57 -9.25 18.93
N ALA A 24 -16.25 -9.16 17.64
CA ALA A 24 -14.88 -9.13 17.19
C ALA A 24 -14.21 -7.97 17.91
N CYS A 25 -13.39 -8.32 18.90
CA CYS A 25 -12.48 -7.39 19.53
C CYS A 25 -11.51 -6.87 18.48
N GLY A 26 -11.40 -5.57 18.39
CA GLY A 26 -10.30 -4.90 17.72
C GLY A 26 -10.63 -4.48 16.29
N ASN A 27 -10.64 -3.20 16.09
CA ASN A 27 -10.71 -2.51 14.80
C ASN A 27 -9.51 -2.80 13.88
N ASP A 28 -8.56 -3.64 14.31
CA ASP A 28 -7.26 -3.83 13.66
C ASP A 28 -7.12 -5.15 12.88
N ALA A 29 -8.17 -5.97 12.86
CA ALA A 29 -8.10 -7.26 12.17
C ALA A 29 -8.59 -7.15 10.72
N HIS A 30 -7.72 -6.71 9.84
CA HIS A 30 -7.92 -6.85 8.39
C HIS A 30 -7.19 -8.10 7.89
N PRO A 31 -7.74 -9.32 8.07
CA PRO A 31 -7.07 -10.56 7.66
C PRO A 31 -6.80 -10.52 6.16
N GLY A 32 -5.54 -10.77 5.78
CA GLY A 32 -5.09 -10.74 4.40
C GLY A 32 -4.83 -9.33 3.83
N ALA A 33 -4.94 -8.26 4.63
CA ALA A 33 -4.54 -6.92 4.22
C ALA A 33 -3.06 -6.67 4.54
N ALA A 34 -2.34 -6.06 3.58
CA ALA A 34 -1.04 -5.46 3.79
C ALA A 34 -1.18 -4.02 4.29
N ALA A 35 -2.21 -3.32 3.81
CA ALA A 35 -2.61 -2.00 4.27
C ALA A 35 -4.10 -1.75 4.00
N VAL A 36 -4.67 -0.79 4.73
CA VAL A 36 -5.97 -0.18 4.45
C VAL A 36 -5.77 1.32 4.31
N VAL A 37 -6.32 1.92 3.26
CA VAL A 37 -6.17 3.33 2.93
C VAL A 37 -7.56 3.88 2.63
N GLY A 38 -8.18 4.51 3.60
CA GLY A 38 -9.60 4.87 3.52
C GLY A 38 -10.49 3.63 3.42
N ASP A 39 -11.29 3.57 2.37
CA ASP A 39 -12.16 2.43 2.04
C ASP A 39 -11.46 1.36 1.17
N GLN A 40 -10.22 1.59 0.77
CA GLN A 40 -9.49 0.69 -0.11
C GLN A 40 -8.53 -0.21 0.67
N ARG A 41 -8.55 -1.49 0.32
CA ARG A 41 -7.66 -2.49 0.90
C ARG A 41 -6.57 -2.86 -0.10
N ILE A 42 -5.32 -2.76 0.31
CA ILE A 42 -4.18 -3.38 -0.36
C ILE A 42 -4.01 -4.77 0.26
N THR A 43 -4.32 -5.82 -0.48
CA THR A 43 -4.17 -7.19 0.02
C THR A 43 -2.71 -7.64 -0.02
N VAL A 44 -2.36 -8.64 0.80
CA VAL A 44 -1.05 -9.28 0.76
C VAL A 44 -0.76 -9.84 -0.64
N SER A 45 -1.75 -10.48 -1.28
CA SER A 45 -1.58 -11.01 -2.64
C SER A 45 -1.34 -9.93 -3.69
N GLN A 46 -1.97 -8.74 -3.57
CA GLN A 46 -1.68 -7.62 -4.45
C GLN A 46 -0.24 -7.11 -4.27
N LEU A 47 0.22 -7.03 -3.03
CA LEU A 47 1.59 -6.66 -2.73
C LEU A 47 2.59 -7.69 -3.27
N GLU A 48 2.34 -8.97 -3.03
CA GLU A 48 3.19 -10.06 -3.54
C GLU A 48 3.26 -10.05 -5.06
N ASN A 49 2.13 -9.93 -5.75
CA ASN A 49 2.10 -9.84 -7.21
C ASN A 49 2.93 -8.65 -7.72
N ARG A 50 2.84 -7.49 -7.06
CA ARG A 50 3.64 -6.31 -7.44
C ARG A 50 5.14 -6.54 -7.24
N VAL A 51 5.53 -7.22 -6.16
CA VAL A 51 6.93 -7.61 -5.89
C VAL A 51 7.41 -8.61 -6.93
N ASP A 52 6.57 -9.59 -7.28
CA ASP A 52 6.92 -10.63 -8.28
C ASP A 52 7.09 -10.02 -9.68
N GLU A 53 6.26 -9.03 -10.09
CA GLU A 53 6.47 -8.28 -11.33
C GLU A 53 7.87 -7.66 -11.39
N VAL A 54 8.29 -6.99 -10.31
CA VAL A 54 9.64 -6.39 -10.23
C VAL A 54 10.73 -7.46 -10.26
N ARG A 55 10.58 -8.55 -9.52
CA ARG A 55 11.53 -9.66 -9.49
C ARG A 55 11.66 -10.33 -10.85
N ALA A 56 10.55 -10.57 -11.55
CA ALA A 56 10.56 -11.13 -12.90
C ALA A 56 11.30 -10.22 -13.88
N ALA A 57 11.04 -8.91 -13.83
CA ALA A 57 11.72 -7.92 -14.66
C ALA A 57 13.23 -7.85 -14.35
N GLN A 58 13.62 -7.84 -13.06
CA GLN A 58 15.03 -7.89 -12.64
C GLN A 58 15.72 -9.16 -13.15
N ARG A 59 15.06 -10.31 -13.04
CA ARG A 59 15.61 -11.58 -13.54
C ARG A 59 15.79 -11.58 -15.06
N ALA A 60 14.83 -11.02 -15.78
CA ALA A 60 14.94 -10.89 -17.24
C ALA A 60 16.07 -9.93 -17.65
N ALA A 61 16.30 -8.86 -16.88
CA ALA A 61 17.37 -7.89 -17.15
C ALA A 61 18.77 -8.43 -16.77
N VAL A 62 18.86 -9.37 -15.82
CA VAL A 62 20.12 -9.94 -15.30
C VAL A 62 20.05 -11.47 -15.38
N PRO A 63 20.35 -12.07 -16.55
CA PRO A 63 20.30 -13.52 -16.74
C PRO A 63 21.37 -14.30 -15.94
N ASP A 64 22.51 -13.69 -15.62
CA ASP A 64 23.58 -14.32 -14.83
C ASP A 64 23.14 -14.53 -13.37
N ASP A 65 23.27 -15.77 -12.88
CA ASP A 65 22.82 -16.14 -11.55
C ASP A 65 23.56 -15.40 -10.43
N THR A 66 24.87 -15.22 -10.57
CA THR A 66 25.70 -14.56 -9.54
C THR A 66 25.34 -13.07 -9.43
N GLN A 67 25.18 -12.41 -10.56
CA GLN A 67 24.76 -11.01 -10.60
C GLN A 67 23.32 -10.85 -10.09
N TYR A 68 22.42 -11.78 -10.42
CA TYR A 68 21.06 -11.74 -9.91
C TYR A 68 21.01 -11.91 -8.38
N GLN A 69 21.83 -12.78 -7.78
CA GLN A 69 21.96 -12.87 -6.32
C GLN A 69 22.41 -11.55 -5.68
N GLN A 70 23.28 -10.79 -6.34
CA GLN A 70 23.68 -9.46 -5.88
C GLN A 70 22.49 -8.48 -5.91
N VAL A 71 21.68 -8.50 -6.98
CA VAL A 71 20.45 -7.70 -7.07
C VAL A 71 19.49 -8.05 -5.92
N LEU A 72 19.30 -9.34 -5.63
CA LEU A 72 18.45 -9.77 -4.52
C LEU A 72 18.96 -9.25 -3.17
N ALA A 73 20.26 -9.32 -2.94
CA ALA A 73 20.89 -8.81 -1.70
C ALA A 73 20.70 -7.29 -1.53
N GLN A 74 20.81 -6.53 -2.61
CA GLN A 74 20.64 -5.07 -2.61
C GLN A 74 19.18 -4.64 -2.46
N THR A 75 18.23 -5.48 -2.82
CA THR A 75 16.79 -5.20 -2.80
C THR A 75 16.04 -5.97 -1.69
N GLY A 76 16.69 -6.22 -0.56
CA GLY A 76 16.10 -6.90 0.59
C GLY A 76 14.89 -6.19 1.21
N THR A 77 14.74 -4.88 0.97
CA THR A 77 13.61 -4.05 1.43
C THR A 77 12.46 -3.98 0.44
N LEU A 78 12.59 -4.59 -0.76
CA LEU A 78 11.67 -4.41 -1.88
C LEU A 78 10.18 -4.53 -1.50
N THR A 79 9.80 -5.55 -0.72
CA THR A 79 8.39 -5.73 -0.33
C THR A 79 7.86 -4.55 0.47
N ARG A 80 8.66 -4.03 1.42
CA ARG A 80 8.26 -2.87 2.24
C ARG A 80 8.23 -1.58 1.45
N ASP A 81 9.18 -1.42 0.53
CA ASP A 81 9.26 -0.23 -0.32
C ASP A 81 8.15 -0.24 -1.37
N THR A 82 7.79 -1.41 -1.90
CA THR A 82 6.63 -1.59 -2.78
C THR A 82 5.33 -1.21 -2.05
N LEU A 83 5.12 -1.71 -0.83
CA LEU A 83 3.93 -1.34 -0.05
C LEU A 83 3.90 0.16 0.25
N HIS A 84 5.04 0.76 0.62
CA HIS A 84 5.13 2.20 0.81
C HIS A 84 4.70 2.97 -0.44
N GLY A 85 5.21 2.58 -1.61
CA GLY A 85 4.81 3.16 -2.90
C GLY A 85 3.30 3.03 -3.13
N MET A 86 2.73 1.83 -2.99
CA MET A 86 1.30 1.59 -3.20
C MET A 86 0.41 2.46 -2.29
N VAL A 87 0.82 2.70 -1.04
CA VAL A 87 0.09 3.58 -0.12
C VAL A 87 0.27 5.04 -0.51
N LEU A 88 1.50 5.46 -0.80
CA LEU A 88 1.81 6.83 -1.20
C LEU A 88 1.08 7.23 -2.48
N ASP A 89 0.94 6.31 -3.42
CA ASP A 89 0.19 6.50 -4.67
C ASP A 89 -1.28 6.88 -4.38
N GLN A 90 -1.93 6.19 -3.43
CA GLN A 90 -3.31 6.51 -3.04
C GLN A 90 -3.41 7.85 -2.31
N VAL A 91 -2.42 8.16 -1.46
CA VAL A 91 -2.35 9.46 -0.76
C VAL A 91 -2.15 10.60 -1.76
N LEU A 92 -1.24 10.44 -2.72
CA LEU A 92 -1.00 11.42 -3.78
C LEU A 92 -2.24 11.62 -4.66
N HIS A 93 -2.85 10.52 -5.08
CA HIS A 93 -4.09 10.58 -5.87
C HIS A 93 -5.19 11.33 -5.14
N ARG A 94 -5.38 11.09 -3.84
CA ARG A 94 -6.32 11.83 -3.01
C ARG A 94 -5.97 13.32 -2.92
N ALA A 95 -4.70 13.65 -2.70
CA ALA A 95 -4.26 15.05 -2.64
C ALA A 95 -4.49 15.76 -3.98
N ALA A 96 -4.21 15.09 -5.10
CA ALA A 96 -4.48 15.59 -6.44
C ALA A 96 -5.98 15.83 -6.68
N GLN A 97 -6.84 14.89 -6.30
CA GLN A 97 -8.30 15.04 -6.37
C GLN A 97 -8.80 16.22 -5.53
N ASP A 98 -8.34 16.35 -4.29
CA ASP A 98 -8.70 17.45 -3.39
C ASP A 98 -8.30 18.83 -3.97
N ALA A 99 -7.25 18.86 -4.80
CA ALA A 99 -6.78 20.07 -5.51
C ALA A 99 -7.41 20.24 -6.90
N GLY A 100 -8.33 19.38 -7.33
CA GLY A 100 -8.93 19.40 -8.66
C GLY A 100 -7.95 19.06 -9.80
N VAL A 101 -6.83 18.43 -9.49
CA VAL A 101 -5.83 18.02 -10.47
C VAL A 101 -6.28 16.75 -11.19
N THR A 102 -6.17 16.76 -12.51
CA THR A 102 -6.45 15.59 -13.37
C THR A 102 -5.29 15.34 -14.32
N VAL A 103 -5.02 14.07 -14.60
CA VAL A 103 -4.03 13.62 -15.57
C VAL A 103 -4.71 12.78 -16.65
N THR A 104 -4.57 13.19 -17.88
CA THR A 104 -5.15 12.50 -19.05
C THR A 104 -4.20 11.43 -19.59
N ARG A 105 -4.76 10.42 -20.27
CA ARG A 105 -3.95 9.44 -20.99
C ARG A 105 -3.00 10.09 -22.01
N LYS A 106 -3.46 11.15 -22.69
CA LYS A 106 -2.64 11.87 -23.67
C LYS A 106 -1.38 12.48 -23.05
N GLU A 107 -1.49 13.03 -21.85
CA GLU A 107 -0.35 13.60 -21.14
C GLU A 107 0.65 12.52 -20.71
N VAL A 108 0.16 11.37 -20.23
CA VAL A 108 1.02 10.22 -19.90
C VAL A 108 1.78 9.74 -21.15
N GLN A 109 1.09 9.56 -22.28
CA GLN A 109 1.73 9.13 -23.52
C GLN A 109 2.73 10.16 -24.06
N ALA A 110 2.42 11.46 -23.96
CA ALA A 110 3.36 12.52 -24.34
C ALA A 110 4.61 12.52 -23.47
N MET A 111 4.45 12.36 -22.14
CA MET A 111 5.58 12.23 -21.22
C MET A 111 6.42 11.00 -21.53
N ARG A 112 5.77 9.85 -21.73
CA ARG A 112 6.44 8.60 -22.09
C ARG A 112 7.26 8.76 -23.36
N ALA A 113 6.68 9.29 -24.44
CA ALA A 113 7.37 9.48 -25.71
C ALA A 113 8.62 10.37 -25.58
N GLY A 114 8.52 11.47 -24.82
CA GLY A 114 9.68 12.33 -24.56
C GLY A 114 10.79 11.66 -23.77
N LEU A 115 10.43 10.83 -22.79
CA LEU A 115 11.38 10.06 -22.00
C LEU A 115 12.02 8.92 -22.81
N GLU A 116 11.26 8.26 -23.68
CA GLU A 116 11.79 7.24 -24.60
C GLU A 116 12.80 7.83 -25.57
N GLU A 117 12.54 9.01 -26.11
CA GLU A 117 13.49 9.73 -26.96
C GLU A 117 14.80 10.06 -26.22
N GLN A 118 14.69 10.55 -24.97
CA GLN A 118 15.86 10.88 -24.13
C GLN A 118 16.64 9.63 -23.73
N ALA A 119 15.97 8.52 -23.45
CA ALA A 119 16.60 7.28 -23.03
C ALA A 119 17.24 6.49 -24.18
N GLY A 120 16.94 6.84 -25.44
CA GLY A 120 17.37 6.09 -26.63
C GLY A 120 16.45 4.93 -27.01
N GLY A 121 15.20 4.94 -26.53
CA GLY A 121 14.14 4.02 -26.92
C GLY A 121 13.36 3.42 -25.74
N PRO A 122 12.26 2.70 -26.04
CA PRO A 122 11.35 2.15 -25.02
C PRO A 122 12.05 1.19 -24.05
N LYS A 123 12.86 0.26 -24.54
CA LYS A 123 13.56 -0.72 -23.71
C LYS A 123 14.58 -0.08 -22.77
N GLN A 124 15.28 0.94 -23.24
CA GLN A 124 16.25 1.69 -22.45
C GLN A 124 15.55 2.44 -21.32
N LEU A 125 14.39 3.05 -21.61
CA LEU A 125 13.56 3.69 -20.61
C LEU A 125 13.07 2.69 -19.55
N GLU A 126 12.50 1.57 -19.96
CA GLU A 126 12.02 0.51 -19.06
C GLU A 126 13.14 -0.04 -18.17
N THR A 127 14.33 -0.27 -18.75
CA THR A 127 15.50 -0.73 -17.99
C THR A 127 15.95 0.31 -16.97
N ALA A 128 16.03 1.58 -17.37
CA ALA A 128 16.41 2.67 -16.46
C ALA A 128 15.41 2.81 -15.30
N TRP A 129 14.10 2.75 -15.57
CA TRP A 129 13.06 2.83 -14.55
C TRP A 129 13.08 1.66 -13.58
N LEU A 130 13.29 0.44 -14.10
CA LEU A 130 13.45 -0.75 -13.26
C LEU A 130 14.66 -0.61 -12.32
N GLN A 131 15.80 -0.15 -12.83
CA GLN A 131 17.04 -0.02 -12.05
C GLN A 131 16.96 1.12 -11.03
N GLN A 132 16.41 2.25 -11.41
CA GLN A 132 16.40 3.46 -10.59
C GLN A 132 15.25 3.49 -9.58
N TYR A 133 14.07 3.04 -9.98
CA TYR A 133 12.84 3.18 -9.20
C TYR A 133 12.21 1.85 -8.80
N GLY A 134 12.72 0.71 -9.26
CA GLY A 134 12.11 -0.59 -9.01
C GLY A 134 10.74 -0.74 -9.65
N VAL A 135 10.49 -0.04 -10.77
CA VAL A 135 9.22 -0.08 -11.50
C VAL A 135 9.32 -1.10 -12.61
N ALA A 136 8.48 -2.11 -12.58
CA ALA A 136 8.37 -3.10 -13.65
C ALA A 136 7.85 -2.46 -14.95
N PRO A 137 8.29 -2.91 -16.14
CA PRO A 137 7.89 -2.34 -17.43
C PRO A 137 6.38 -2.18 -17.59
N GLU A 138 5.60 -3.14 -17.13
CA GLU A 138 4.13 -3.15 -17.20
C GLU A 138 3.48 -2.02 -16.38
N ARG A 139 4.22 -1.44 -15.43
CA ARG A 139 3.77 -0.37 -14.54
C ARG A 139 4.29 1.01 -14.89
N LEU A 140 5.04 1.12 -15.99
CA LEU A 140 5.66 2.38 -16.37
C LEU A 140 4.63 3.49 -16.57
N ASP A 141 3.55 3.25 -17.31
CA ASP A 141 2.51 4.26 -17.56
C ASP A 141 1.78 4.68 -16.27
N GLU A 142 1.56 3.74 -15.34
CA GLU A 142 1.00 4.01 -14.02
C GLU A 142 1.93 4.93 -13.21
N ASN A 143 3.23 4.63 -13.20
CA ASN A 143 4.22 5.44 -12.50
C ASN A 143 4.36 6.84 -13.13
N LEU A 144 4.38 6.96 -14.45
CA LEU A 144 4.42 8.25 -15.15
C LEU A 144 3.17 9.09 -14.86
N ARG A 145 1.99 8.46 -14.74
CA ARG A 145 0.78 9.15 -14.29
C ARG A 145 0.96 9.76 -12.92
N LEU A 146 1.50 9.00 -11.95
CA LEU A 146 1.75 9.48 -10.58
C LEU A 146 2.75 10.63 -10.56
N GLN A 147 3.80 10.57 -11.37
CA GLN A 147 4.74 11.68 -11.52
C GLN A 147 4.06 12.94 -12.06
N LEU A 148 3.18 12.81 -13.06
CA LEU A 148 2.39 13.92 -13.56
C LEU A 148 1.40 14.46 -12.52
N GLU A 149 0.74 13.59 -11.76
CA GLU A 149 -0.12 14.02 -10.64
C GLU A 149 0.67 14.83 -9.61
N ALA A 150 1.86 14.35 -9.22
CA ALA A 150 2.73 15.05 -8.29
C ALA A 150 3.18 16.41 -8.83
N GLN A 151 3.62 16.49 -10.07
CA GLN A 151 4.05 17.74 -10.71
C GLN A 151 2.90 18.76 -10.82
N LYS A 152 1.72 18.32 -11.25
CA LYS A 152 0.54 19.16 -11.37
C LYS A 152 0.02 19.63 -10.02
N LEU A 153 0.04 18.74 -9.00
CA LEU A 153 -0.31 19.12 -7.63
C LEU A 153 0.65 20.20 -7.12
N ALA A 154 1.96 19.99 -7.25
CA ALA A 154 2.94 20.99 -6.85
C ALA A 154 2.73 22.32 -7.59
N GLY A 155 2.51 22.28 -8.90
CA GLY A 155 2.19 23.46 -9.70
C GLY A 155 0.93 24.19 -9.25
N SER A 156 -0.14 23.45 -8.89
CA SER A 156 -1.39 24.03 -8.37
C SER A 156 -1.20 24.73 -7.01
N LEU A 157 -0.19 24.32 -6.25
CA LEU A 157 0.19 24.90 -4.97
C LEU A 157 1.23 26.05 -5.13
N GLY A 158 1.65 26.36 -6.37
CA GLY A 158 2.67 27.35 -6.64
C GLY A 158 4.07 26.97 -6.14
N THR A 159 4.36 25.66 -6.09
CA THR A 159 5.59 25.11 -5.50
C THR A 159 6.14 23.95 -6.36
N ASP A 160 7.13 23.22 -5.87
CA ASP A 160 7.65 21.99 -6.43
C ASP A 160 7.56 20.81 -5.44
N THR A 161 7.81 19.59 -5.91
CA THR A 161 7.65 18.35 -5.11
C THR A 161 8.66 18.20 -3.97
N SER A 162 9.72 19.00 -3.92
CA SER A 162 10.73 19.00 -2.86
C SER A 162 10.36 19.88 -1.66
N ARG A 163 9.38 20.75 -1.83
CA ARG A 163 9.04 21.79 -0.87
C ARG A 163 8.05 21.33 0.20
N PRO A 164 8.10 21.95 1.39
CA PRO A 164 7.23 21.60 2.50
C PRO A 164 5.73 21.68 2.19
N GLU A 165 5.31 22.62 1.34
CA GLU A 165 3.91 22.86 0.98
C GLU A 165 3.31 21.62 0.27
N PHE A 166 4.09 21.00 -0.63
CA PHE A 166 3.71 19.76 -1.29
C PHE A 166 3.49 18.63 -0.26
N TRP A 167 4.44 18.43 0.64
CA TRP A 167 4.35 17.38 1.67
C TRP A 167 3.25 17.64 2.69
N GLN A 168 2.92 18.91 2.97
CA GLN A 168 1.76 19.27 3.79
C GLN A 168 0.44 18.89 3.11
N ALA A 169 0.34 19.04 1.79
CA ALA A 169 -0.84 18.59 1.04
C ALA A 169 -1.00 17.05 1.13
N LEU A 170 0.10 16.30 0.98
CA LEU A 170 0.10 14.85 1.16
C LEU A 170 -0.27 14.45 2.60
N SER A 171 0.28 15.12 3.61
CA SER A 171 -0.05 14.88 5.01
C SER A 171 -1.54 15.09 5.31
N LYS A 172 -2.15 16.15 4.75
CA LYS A 172 -3.59 16.39 4.88
C LYS A 172 -4.42 15.28 4.23
N ALA A 173 -4.04 14.83 3.04
CA ALA A 173 -4.71 13.72 2.34
C ALA A 173 -4.54 12.41 3.11
N SER A 174 -3.33 12.14 3.60
CA SER A 174 -3.00 10.97 4.44
C SER A 174 -3.87 10.92 5.71
N ALA A 175 -4.04 12.06 6.39
CA ALA A 175 -4.90 12.17 7.57
C ALA A 175 -6.38 11.88 7.27
N LYS A 176 -6.86 12.28 6.07
CA LYS A 176 -8.25 12.01 5.65
C LYS A 176 -8.48 10.54 5.28
N LEU A 177 -7.44 9.87 4.82
CA LEU A 177 -7.51 8.48 4.36
C LEU A 177 -7.39 7.46 5.49
N ASP A 178 -7.01 7.88 6.70
CA ASP A 178 -6.83 6.99 7.84
C ASP A 178 -6.02 5.73 7.48
N VAL A 179 -4.76 5.94 7.14
CA VAL A 179 -3.88 4.89 6.62
C VAL A 179 -3.48 3.94 7.73
N ASP A 180 -3.86 2.67 7.60
CA ASP A 180 -3.46 1.58 8.51
C ASP A 180 -2.61 0.54 7.78
N LEU A 181 -1.40 0.28 8.28
CA LEU A 181 -0.51 -0.75 7.77
C LEU A 181 -0.53 -1.97 8.66
N ASN A 182 -0.49 -3.16 8.04
CA ASN A 182 -0.20 -4.37 8.79
C ASN A 182 1.17 -4.23 9.48
N PRO A 183 1.25 -4.39 10.83
CA PRO A 183 2.46 -4.14 11.62
C PRO A 183 3.70 -4.90 11.15
N ARG A 184 3.56 -6.03 10.47
CA ARG A 184 4.69 -6.78 9.88
C ARG A 184 5.47 -5.97 8.83
N TYR A 185 4.84 -4.97 8.21
CA TYR A 185 5.46 -4.12 7.21
C TYR A 185 5.89 -2.75 7.75
N GLY A 186 5.49 -2.41 8.99
CA GLY A 186 5.79 -1.13 9.62
C GLY A 186 4.53 -0.41 10.10
N ALA A 187 4.65 0.90 10.29
CA ALA A 187 3.56 1.80 10.59
C ALA A 187 3.59 3.00 9.63
N TRP A 188 2.50 3.74 9.54
CA TRP A 188 2.41 4.93 8.70
C TRP A 188 2.53 6.20 9.53
N ASP A 189 3.49 7.05 9.20
CA ASP A 189 3.59 8.40 9.78
C ASP A 189 2.81 9.39 8.89
N VAL A 190 1.63 9.76 9.34
CA VAL A 190 0.73 10.68 8.64
C VAL A 190 1.39 12.02 8.34
N ARG A 191 2.21 12.54 9.27
CA ARG A 191 2.84 13.86 9.12
C ARG A 191 3.91 13.87 8.05
N LYS A 192 4.61 12.75 7.90
CA LYS A 192 5.66 12.56 6.88
C LYS A 192 5.15 11.94 5.61
N SER A 193 3.90 11.45 5.61
CA SER A 193 3.34 10.60 4.55
C SER A 193 4.32 9.49 4.14
N SER A 194 4.87 8.81 5.13
CA SER A 194 5.88 7.79 4.93
C SER A 194 5.76 6.64 5.91
N ARG A 195 6.22 5.47 5.47
CA ARG A 195 6.34 4.30 6.33
C ARG A 195 7.48 4.47 7.33
N VAL A 196 7.22 4.11 8.57
CA VAL A 196 8.21 4.00 9.65
C VAL A 196 8.24 2.54 10.17
N ASN A 197 9.25 2.19 10.94
CA ASN A 197 9.27 0.89 11.59
C ASN A 197 8.16 0.85 12.66
N ALA A 198 7.43 -0.27 12.72
CA ALA A 198 6.47 -0.47 13.80
C ALA A 198 7.22 -0.54 15.13
N GLU A 199 6.71 0.18 16.11
CA GLU A 199 7.20 0.03 17.47
C GLU A 199 6.62 -1.25 18.06
N THR A 200 7.50 -2.18 18.43
CA THR A 200 7.16 -3.44 19.10
C THR A 200 7.79 -3.44 20.49
N PRO A 201 7.16 -2.78 21.50
CA PRO A 201 7.75 -2.59 22.83
C PRO A 201 8.21 -3.90 23.47
N TRP A 202 7.42 -4.96 23.31
CA TRP A 202 7.71 -6.29 23.83
C TRP A 202 8.97 -6.95 23.25
N LEU A 203 9.35 -6.63 21.98
CA LEU A 203 10.61 -7.10 21.41
C LEU A 203 11.83 -6.39 22.02
N ARG A 204 11.71 -5.11 22.37
CA ARG A 204 12.76 -4.34 23.04
C ARG A 204 13.05 -4.89 24.44
N GLU A 205 12.01 -5.26 25.18
CA GLU A 205 12.16 -5.82 26.54
C GLU A 205 12.93 -7.13 26.52
N ILE A 206 12.63 -8.05 25.62
CA ILE A 206 13.33 -9.33 25.48
C ILE A 206 14.79 -9.12 25.10
N THR A 207 15.08 -8.20 24.18
CA THR A 207 16.45 -7.93 23.75
C THR A 207 17.26 -7.25 24.85
N ALA A 208 16.66 -6.31 25.57
CA ALA A 208 17.32 -5.64 26.71
C ALA A 208 17.62 -6.62 27.86
N ALA A 209 16.67 -7.50 28.20
CA ALA A 209 16.85 -8.53 29.22
C ALA A 209 18.01 -9.49 28.86
N ARG A 210 18.06 -9.93 27.58
CA ARG A 210 19.15 -10.83 27.14
C ARG A 210 20.52 -10.17 27.14
N SER A 211 20.58 -8.86 26.86
CA SER A 211 21.85 -8.10 26.90
C SER A 211 22.37 -7.87 28.33
N GLN A 212 21.48 -7.87 29.33
CA GLN A 212 21.87 -7.77 30.74
C GLN A 212 22.32 -9.10 31.35
N GLU A 213 21.86 -10.22 30.78
CA GLU A 213 22.21 -11.56 31.26
C GLU A 213 23.58 -12.04 30.75
N THR A 214 24.12 -11.36 29.73
CA THR A 214 25.44 -11.66 29.09
C THR A 214 26.55 -10.67 29.51
N ALA A 215 26.26 -9.72 30.43
CA ALA A 215 27.21 -8.77 30.95
C ALA A 215 27.57 -9.10 32.40
#